data_7e537ad261cc7f50d23963ee92710435
#
_entry.id   7e537ad261cc7f50d23963ee92710435
#
_cell.length_a   1.000
_cell.length_b   1.000
_cell.length_c   1.000
_cell.angle_alpha   90.00
_cell.angle_beta   90.00
_cell.angle_gamma   90.00
#
_symmetry.space_group_name_H-M   'P 1'
#
loop_
_entity.id
_entity.type
_entity.pdbx_description
1 polymer ?
#
loop_
_entity_poly.entity_id
_entity_poly.type
_entity_poly.pdbx_seq_one_letter_code
_entity_poly.pdbx_strand_id
1 'polypeptide(L)'
;MEAPKKKLYHMHGMNSRGFLQTYFSGFGESKFAEETLNFLMKKLHDVLAAGHFKGKNAYDFSIGSIIHQLYTVSDFYSEITILKLNDSCIMELKKWLETHTGAFDWAHAHNYWRGLQGTGDQAEIDREEKLKKSIIKMVKFDLQKENLTDPEVLEQADCIITAWLLDVISQDENEYIKNFQKITKFLKPGGLLIVIGCLNTTYYAVGNDRHHVFTYDESFLRKNLVNEGFKIKTCEVLDSKVETDLTDYRQFVFLTAVKAA
;
A
#
# COMPACT_ATOMS: atom_id res chain seq x y z
N MET A 1 -25.18 21.70 -11.73
CA MET A 1 -24.54 21.57 -10.40
C MET A 1 -23.06 21.34 -10.65
N GLU A 2 -22.18 22.16 -10.07
CA GLU A 2 -20.73 21.86 -10.12
C GLU A 2 -20.44 20.54 -9.43
N ALA A 3 -19.55 19.74 -10.02
CA ALA A 3 -19.10 18.50 -9.39
C ALA A 3 -18.45 18.84 -8.03
N PRO A 4 -18.67 18.04 -6.97
CA PRO A 4 -18.10 18.31 -5.67
C PRO A 4 -16.57 18.37 -5.77
N LYS A 5 -15.97 19.41 -5.17
CA LYS A 5 -14.52 19.63 -5.18
C LYS A 5 -13.83 18.46 -4.48
N LYS A 6 -12.93 17.77 -5.18
CA LYS A 6 -12.16 16.66 -4.64
C LYS A 6 -11.03 17.18 -3.76
N LYS A 7 -10.82 16.57 -2.60
CA LYS A 7 -9.72 16.86 -1.68
C LYS A 7 -8.44 16.16 -2.14
N LEU A 8 -7.30 16.79 -1.93
CA LEU A 8 -5.98 16.18 -2.16
C LEU A 8 -5.51 15.51 -0.88
N TYR A 9 -5.21 14.24 -0.93
CA TYR A 9 -4.80 13.44 0.24
C TYR A 9 -3.59 14.02 0.97
N HIS A 10 -2.56 14.43 0.23
CA HIS A 10 -1.33 14.97 0.79
C HIS A 10 -1.47 16.37 1.42
N MET A 11 -2.53 17.13 1.05
CA MET A 11 -2.80 18.46 1.59
C MET A 11 -3.83 18.47 2.71
N HIS A 12 -4.86 17.64 2.60
CA HIS A 12 -6.02 17.70 3.47
C HIS A 12 -6.07 16.53 4.46
N GLY A 13 -5.21 15.53 4.27
CA GLY A 13 -5.29 14.28 5.02
C GLY A 13 -6.57 13.49 4.69
N MET A 14 -6.85 12.54 5.54
CA MET A 14 -8.00 11.64 5.41
C MET A 14 -8.41 11.15 6.80
N ASN A 15 -9.69 10.88 7.02
CA ASN A 15 -10.14 10.13 8.18
C ASN A 15 -9.64 8.68 8.07
N SER A 16 -8.52 8.37 8.72
CA SER A 16 -7.85 7.07 8.61
C SER A 16 -8.74 5.91 9.07
N ARG A 17 -9.45 6.06 10.19
CA ARG A 17 -10.39 5.05 10.69
C ARG A 17 -11.57 4.86 9.75
N GLY A 18 -12.16 5.94 9.25
CA GLY A 18 -13.26 5.89 8.28
C GLY A 18 -12.84 5.20 6.98
N PHE A 19 -11.61 5.44 6.53
CA PHE A 19 -11.05 4.76 5.36
C PHE A 19 -10.95 3.24 5.57
N LEU A 20 -10.40 2.81 6.71
CA LEU A 20 -10.30 1.39 7.04
C LEU A 20 -11.67 0.73 7.13
N GLN A 21 -12.64 1.39 7.79
CA GLN A 21 -13.99 0.87 7.91
C GLN A 21 -14.70 0.74 6.56
N THR A 22 -14.48 1.69 5.65
CA THR A 22 -15.12 1.68 4.33
C THR A 22 -14.57 0.61 3.42
N TYR A 23 -13.24 0.45 3.37
CA TYR A 23 -12.58 -0.35 2.32
C TYR A 23 -11.97 -1.66 2.82
N PHE A 24 -11.70 -1.79 4.12
CA PHE A 24 -10.92 -2.89 4.69
C PHE A 24 -11.59 -3.59 5.87
N SER A 25 -12.84 -3.31 6.21
CA SER A 25 -13.56 -4.08 7.23
C SER A 25 -13.79 -5.53 6.78
N GLY A 26 -14.03 -6.40 7.75
CA GLY A 26 -14.09 -7.85 7.56
C GLY A 26 -15.15 -8.32 6.55
N PHE A 27 -15.06 -9.57 6.18
CA PHE A 27 -15.95 -10.20 5.23
C PHE A 27 -17.43 -9.96 5.58
N GLY A 28 -18.21 -9.52 4.60
CA GLY A 28 -19.63 -9.20 4.74
C GLY A 28 -19.91 -7.76 5.18
N GLU A 29 -18.92 -7.05 5.72
CA GLU A 29 -19.05 -5.64 6.11
C GLU A 29 -18.57 -4.69 5.01
N SER A 30 -17.55 -5.09 4.24
CA SER A 30 -17.03 -4.31 3.11
C SER A 30 -17.21 -5.05 1.80
N LYS A 31 -17.85 -4.40 0.82
CA LYS A 31 -17.96 -4.90 -0.56
C LYS A 31 -16.59 -5.04 -1.24
N PHE A 32 -15.58 -4.38 -0.71
CA PHE A 32 -14.26 -4.28 -1.33
C PHE A 32 -13.30 -5.39 -0.87
N ALA A 33 -13.59 -6.11 0.22
CA ALA A 33 -12.63 -7.02 0.86
C ALA A 33 -12.04 -8.07 -0.08
N GLU A 34 -12.83 -8.64 -0.99
CA GLU A 34 -12.34 -9.61 -1.99
C GLU A 34 -11.26 -9.00 -2.91
N GLU A 35 -11.44 -7.76 -3.30
CA GLU A 35 -10.59 -7.09 -4.28
C GLU A 35 -9.41 -6.39 -3.62
N THR A 36 -9.66 -5.61 -2.57
CA THR A 36 -8.62 -4.80 -1.93
C THR A 36 -7.73 -5.60 -0.96
N LEU A 37 -8.22 -6.73 -0.46
CA LEU A 37 -7.52 -7.55 0.52
C LEU A 37 -7.09 -8.89 -0.06
N ASN A 38 -8.04 -9.74 -0.46
CA ASN A 38 -7.77 -11.11 -0.82
C ASN A 38 -6.90 -11.22 -2.08
N PHE A 39 -7.27 -10.51 -3.15
CA PHE A 39 -6.50 -10.49 -4.38
C PHE A 39 -5.06 -10.04 -4.11
N LEU A 40 -4.90 -8.93 -3.41
CA LEU A 40 -3.60 -8.37 -3.10
C LEU A 40 -2.73 -9.31 -2.28
N MET A 41 -3.27 -9.84 -1.16
CA MET A 41 -2.51 -10.73 -0.28
C MET A 41 -2.11 -12.02 -0.99
N LYS A 42 -3.02 -12.58 -1.82
CA LYS A 42 -2.71 -13.76 -2.64
C LYS A 42 -1.58 -13.48 -3.62
N LYS A 43 -1.63 -12.35 -4.35
CA LYS A 43 -0.59 -12.01 -5.34
C LYS A 43 0.75 -11.72 -4.68
N LEU A 44 0.77 -11.05 -3.55
CA LEU A 44 1.98 -10.86 -2.75
C LEU A 44 2.59 -12.20 -2.32
N HIS A 45 1.76 -13.09 -1.80
CA HIS A 45 2.19 -14.43 -1.40
C HIS A 45 2.79 -15.20 -2.59
N ASP A 46 2.08 -15.27 -3.71
CA ASP A 46 2.52 -16.01 -4.91
C ASP A 46 3.89 -15.50 -5.41
N VAL A 47 4.08 -14.17 -5.46
CA VAL A 47 5.33 -13.55 -5.94
C VAL A 47 6.48 -13.76 -4.97
N LEU A 48 6.26 -13.56 -3.68
CA LEU A 48 7.33 -13.65 -2.68
C LEU A 48 7.70 -15.11 -2.40
N ALA A 49 6.72 -16.03 -2.34
CA ALA A 49 6.95 -17.46 -2.15
C ALA A 49 7.69 -18.13 -3.31
N ALA A 50 7.62 -17.57 -4.53
CA ALA A 50 8.42 -18.02 -5.66
C ALA A 50 9.95 -17.93 -5.42
N GLY A 51 10.38 -17.22 -4.37
CA GLY A 51 11.75 -17.24 -3.85
C GLY A 51 12.80 -16.50 -4.69
N HIS A 52 12.37 -15.71 -5.66
CA HIS A 52 13.27 -14.94 -6.54
C HIS A 52 13.79 -13.65 -5.90
N PHE A 53 13.12 -13.19 -4.83
CA PHE A 53 13.43 -11.95 -4.16
C PHE A 53 13.82 -12.23 -2.71
N LYS A 54 14.96 -11.72 -2.29
CA LYS A 54 15.49 -11.88 -0.93
C LYS A 54 16.06 -10.57 -0.45
N GLY A 55 15.89 -10.31 0.81
CA GLY A 55 16.42 -9.11 1.45
C GLY A 55 16.11 -9.10 2.94
N LYS A 56 16.59 -8.10 3.62
CA LYS A 56 16.39 -7.92 5.05
C LYS A 56 15.30 -6.88 5.33
N ASN A 57 15.32 -5.77 4.60
CA ASN A 57 14.49 -4.61 4.87
C ASN A 57 13.49 -4.32 3.75
N ALA A 58 12.28 -3.93 4.14
CA ALA A 58 11.22 -3.49 3.26
C ALA A 58 10.64 -2.15 3.75
N TYR A 59 10.30 -1.27 2.80
CA TYR A 59 9.65 0.00 3.07
C TYR A 59 8.23 0.00 2.53
N ASP A 60 7.28 0.38 3.40
CA ASP A 60 5.86 0.46 3.06
C ASP A 60 5.43 1.92 2.87
N PHE A 61 5.18 2.29 1.63
CA PHE A 61 4.60 3.57 1.20
C PHE A 61 3.13 3.39 0.79
N SER A 62 2.31 2.79 1.63
CA SER A 62 0.89 2.57 1.32
C SER A 62 0.00 3.69 1.86
N ILE A 63 -1.15 3.92 1.22
CA ILE A 63 -2.16 4.89 1.66
C ILE A 63 -2.69 4.56 3.07
N GLY A 64 -3.06 5.58 3.81
CA GLY A 64 -3.74 5.41 5.09
C GLY A 64 -2.94 4.60 6.11
N SER A 65 -3.63 3.82 6.92
CA SER A 65 -3.05 2.95 7.95
C SER A 65 -3.27 1.46 7.67
N ILE A 66 -3.26 1.08 6.39
CA ILE A 66 -3.38 -0.33 5.99
C ILE A 66 -2.13 -1.12 6.36
N ILE A 67 -2.32 -2.37 6.76
CA ILE A 67 -1.23 -3.30 7.14
C ILE A 67 -1.41 -4.71 6.59
N HIS A 68 -2.55 -5.03 5.98
CA HIS A 68 -2.85 -6.40 5.55
C HIS A 68 -1.79 -6.99 4.62
N GLN A 69 -1.18 -6.19 3.73
CA GLN A 69 -0.07 -6.58 2.89
C GLN A 69 1.17 -6.99 3.70
N LEU A 70 1.35 -6.40 4.88
CA LEU A 70 2.54 -6.62 5.70
C LEU A 70 2.54 -7.99 6.38
N TYR A 71 1.39 -8.66 6.54
CA TYR A 71 1.36 -10.05 7.00
C TYR A 71 2.20 -10.94 6.09
N THR A 72 2.01 -10.84 4.79
CA THR A 72 2.80 -11.60 3.81
C THR A 72 4.26 -11.12 3.76
N VAL A 73 4.48 -9.80 3.74
CA VAL A 73 5.83 -9.22 3.64
C VAL A 73 6.71 -9.62 4.81
N SER A 74 6.17 -9.70 6.03
CA SER A 74 6.93 -10.07 7.23
C SER A 74 7.45 -11.52 7.23
N ASP A 75 6.98 -12.35 6.31
CA ASP A 75 7.53 -13.70 6.13
C ASP A 75 8.85 -13.70 5.35
N PHE A 76 9.10 -12.66 4.56
CA PHE A 76 10.25 -12.57 3.66
C PHE A 76 11.23 -11.45 4.02
N TYR A 77 10.77 -10.43 4.78
CA TYR A 77 11.58 -9.29 5.22
C TYR A 77 11.45 -9.12 6.72
N SER A 78 12.56 -9.20 7.43
CA SER A 78 12.57 -9.15 8.91
C SER A 78 12.54 -7.73 9.47
N GLU A 79 12.79 -6.71 8.67
CA GLU A 79 12.82 -5.31 9.07
C GLU A 79 11.92 -4.49 8.15
N ILE A 80 10.79 -4.04 8.68
CA ILE A 80 9.81 -3.24 7.95
C ILE A 80 9.82 -1.82 8.50
N THR A 81 10.02 -0.83 7.63
CA THR A 81 9.79 0.58 7.95
C THR A 81 8.52 1.04 7.26
N ILE A 82 7.58 1.57 8.03
CA ILE A 82 6.33 2.13 7.52
C ILE A 82 6.49 3.64 7.36
N LEU A 83 6.24 4.14 6.15
CA LEU A 83 6.34 5.57 5.84
C LEU A 83 4.95 6.16 5.57
N LYS A 84 4.57 7.20 6.32
CA LYS A 84 3.24 7.82 6.23
C LYS A 84 3.34 9.34 6.13
N LEU A 85 2.45 9.95 5.35
CA LEU A 85 2.33 11.40 5.20
C LEU A 85 1.63 12.06 6.39
N ASN A 86 0.62 11.39 6.94
CA ASN A 86 -0.32 11.99 7.89
C ASN A 86 -0.15 11.42 9.30
N ASP A 87 -0.12 12.30 10.30
CA ASP A 87 -0.03 11.91 11.70
C ASP A 87 -1.22 11.04 12.14
N SER A 88 -2.42 11.28 11.59
CA SER A 88 -3.61 10.47 11.87
C SER A 88 -3.41 9.00 11.48
N CYS A 89 -2.70 8.73 10.39
CA CYS A 89 -2.38 7.37 9.95
C CYS A 89 -1.37 6.72 10.90
N ILE A 90 -0.34 7.47 11.32
CA ILE A 90 0.66 7.00 12.29
C ILE A 90 0.01 6.69 13.63
N MET A 91 -0.89 7.56 14.11
CA MET A 91 -1.61 7.34 15.36
C MET A 91 -2.51 6.09 15.31
N GLU A 92 -3.19 5.85 14.20
CA GLU A 92 -4.02 4.66 14.02
C GLU A 92 -3.18 3.37 14.01
N LEU A 93 -2.02 3.39 13.34
CA LEU A 93 -1.06 2.28 13.35
C LEU A 93 -0.48 2.02 14.74
N LYS A 94 -0.15 3.07 15.50
CA LYS A 94 0.34 2.95 16.89
C LYS A 94 -0.68 2.27 17.77
N LYS A 95 -1.97 2.61 17.67
CA LYS A 95 -3.03 1.93 18.43
C LYS A 95 -3.01 0.41 18.22
N TRP A 96 -2.81 -0.02 16.97
CA TRP A 96 -2.74 -1.44 16.66
C TRP A 96 -1.44 -2.07 17.17
N LEU A 97 -0.29 -1.44 16.96
CA LEU A 97 1.01 -1.94 17.44
C LEU A 97 1.05 -2.10 18.97
N GLU A 98 0.47 -1.14 19.68
CA GLU A 98 0.43 -1.10 21.16
C GLU A 98 -0.76 -1.90 21.73
N THR A 99 -1.51 -2.62 20.89
CA THR A 99 -2.68 -3.43 21.27
C THR A 99 -3.72 -2.58 22.07
N HIS A 100 -3.90 -1.32 21.66
CA HIS A 100 -4.78 -0.38 22.32
C HIS A 100 -6.25 -0.75 22.10
N THR A 101 -7.08 -0.64 23.14
CA THR A 101 -8.54 -0.77 23.02
C THR A 101 -9.07 0.21 21.97
N GLY A 102 -9.78 -0.28 20.97
CA GLY A 102 -10.27 0.54 19.86
C GLY A 102 -9.30 0.63 18.67
N ALA A 103 -8.20 -0.14 18.63
CA ALA A 103 -7.46 -0.41 17.40
C ALA A 103 -8.38 -0.99 16.33
N PHE A 104 -8.05 -0.80 15.04
CA PHE A 104 -8.78 -1.45 13.97
C PHE A 104 -8.52 -2.97 14.03
N ASP A 105 -9.59 -3.76 13.89
CA ASP A 105 -9.52 -5.21 13.92
C ASP A 105 -9.08 -5.76 12.56
N TRP A 106 -7.89 -6.36 12.52
CA TRP A 106 -7.32 -7.00 11.35
C TRP A 106 -7.44 -8.53 11.36
N ALA A 107 -8.21 -9.11 12.28
CA ALA A 107 -8.33 -10.57 12.42
C ALA A 107 -8.74 -11.26 11.11
N HIS A 108 -9.62 -10.64 10.30
CA HIS A 108 -10.05 -11.16 9.01
C HIS A 108 -8.88 -11.23 8.00
N ALA A 109 -8.01 -10.22 7.96
CA ALA A 109 -6.83 -10.22 7.09
C ALA A 109 -5.81 -11.27 7.55
N HIS A 110 -5.60 -11.37 8.86
CA HIS A 110 -4.76 -12.39 9.47
C HIS A 110 -5.27 -13.80 9.16
N ASN A 111 -6.57 -14.06 9.30
CA ASN A 111 -7.18 -15.35 8.98
C ASN A 111 -7.05 -15.72 7.50
N TYR A 112 -7.25 -14.75 6.60
CA TYR A 112 -7.06 -14.98 5.17
C TYR A 112 -5.61 -15.37 4.85
N TRP A 113 -4.63 -14.61 5.40
CA TRP A 113 -3.23 -14.91 5.22
C TRP A 113 -2.83 -16.30 5.74
N ARG A 114 -3.37 -16.73 6.92
CA ARG A 114 -3.18 -18.09 7.44
C ARG A 114 -3.65 -19.16 6.47
N GLY A 115 -4.81 -18.95 5.83
CA GLY A 115 -5.34 -19.84 4.79
C GLY A 115 -4.36 -19.99 3.60
N LEU A 116 -3.70 -18.92 3.18
CA LEU A 116 -2.69 -18.96 2.12
C LEU A 116 -1.46 -19.80 2.50
N GLN A 117 -1.08 -19.81 3.78
CA GLN A 117 0.08 -20.56 4.28
C GLN A 117 -0.21 -22.05 4.53
N GLY A 118 -1.46 -22.49 4.51
CA GLY A 118 -1.85 -23.87 4.81
C GLY A 118 -1.55 -24.30 6.25
N THR A 119 -1.44 -23.36 7.18
CA THR A 119 -1.11 -23.63 8.60
C THR A 119 -2.36 -23.67 9.46
N GLY A 120 -2.54 -24.76 10.23
CA GLY A 120 -3.65 -24.95 11.16
C GLY A 120 -3.62 -24.01 12.40
N ASP A 121 -4.60 -24.18 13.29
CA ASP A 121 -4.94 -23.23 14.39
C ASP A 121 -3.86 -22.96 15.45
N GLN A 122 -2.83 -23.77 15.56
CA GLN A 122 -1.85 -23.69 16.65
C GLN A 122 -0.85 -22.50 16.57
N ALA A 123 -0.86 -21.72 15.48
CA ALA A 123 0.11 -20.65 15.24
C ALA A 123 -0.44 -19.22 15.44
N GLU A 124 -1.60 -19.06 16.09
CA GLU A 124 -2.38 -17.82 16.03
C GLU A 124 -1.75 -16.62 16.73
N ILE A 125 -1.22 -16.81 17.94
CA ILE A 125 -0.68 -15.71 18.76
C ILE A 125 0.71 -15.28 18.28
N ASP A 126 1.47 -16.18 17.68
CA ASP A 126 2.90 -15.98 17.40
C ASP A 126 3.15 -15.07 16.16
N ARG A 127 2.19 -14.93 15.26
CA ARG A 127 2.38 -14.33 13.94
C ARG A 127 1.97 -12.89 13.81
N GLU A 128 0.93 -12.43 14.50
CA GLU A 128 0.67 -11.00 14.65
C GLU A 128 1.83 -10.36 15.42
N GLU A 129 2.30 -11.04 16.44
CA GLU A 129 3.51 -10.66 17.18
C GLU A 129 4.76 -10.65 16.29
N LYS A 130 4.89 -11.60 15.36
CA LYS A 130 5.98 -11.61 14.38
C LYS A 130 5.92 -10.36 13.49
N LEU A 131 4.75 -10.04 12.95
CA LEU A 131 4.58 -8.82 12.15
C LEU A 131 4.90 -7.57 12.97
N LYS A 132 4.35 -7.46 14.19
CA LYS A 132 4.63 -6.33 15.09
C LYS A 132 6.13 -6.18 15.37
N LYS A 133 6.83 -7.29 15.61
CA LYS A 133 8.30 -7.30 15.82
C LYS A 133 9.09 -6.97 14.56
N SER A 134 8.55 -7.29 13.38
CA SER A 134 9.19 -6.95 12.11
C SER A 134 9.08 -5.46 11.77
N ILE A 135 8.08 -4.75 12.33
CA ILE A 135 7.94 -3.31 12.16
C ILE A 135 8.92 -2.59 13.09
N ILE A 136 10.09 -2.28 12.57
CA ILE A 136 11.16 -1.66 13.36
C ILE A 136 11.02 -0.14 13.48
N LYS A 137 10.27 0.48 12.57
CA LYS A 137 10.16 1.94 12.50
C LYS A 137 8.90 2.41 11.80
N MET A 138 8.37 3.54 12.25
CA MET A 138 7.39 4.35 11.53
C MET A 138 7.94 5.75 11.34
N VAL A 139 7.96 6.23 10.10
CA VAL A 139 8.55 7.52 9.72
C VAL A 139 7.49 8.36 9.05
N LYS A 140 7.38 9.62 9.46
CA LYS A 140 6.62 10.62 8.72
C LYS A 140 7.48 11.12 7.58
N PHE A 141 6.92 11.18 6.37
CA PHE A 141 7.61 11.77 5.23
C PHE A 141 6.87 13.00 4.70
N ASP A 142 7.59 13.84 3.97
CA ASP A 142 7.12 15.11 3.45
C ASP A 142 7.47 15.24 1.96
N LEU A 143 6.44 15.36 1.11
CA LEU A 143 6.60 15.48 -0.35
C LEU A 143 7.29 16.78 -0.78
N GLN A 144 7.29 17.82 0.07
CA GLN A 144 7.95 19.10 -0.22
C GLN A 144 9.46 19.01 -0.08
N LYS A 145 9.98 18.05 0.68
CA LYS A 145 11.41 17.87 0.91
C LYS A 145 12.07 17.13 -0.25
N GLU A 146 13.34 17.44 -0.51
CA GLU A 146 14.14 16.72 -1.51
C GLU A 146 14.42 15.29 -1.05
N ASN A 147 14.88 15.10 0.20
CA ASN A 147 14.83 13.81 0.86
C ASN A 147 13.53 13.74 1.68
N LEU A 148 12.63 12.85 1.28
CA LEU A 148 11.29 12.73 1.85
C LEU A 148 11.26 12.59 3.38
N THR A 149 12.31 12.06 4.00
CA THR A 149 12.38 11.73 5.42
C THR A 149 13.21 12.70 6.26
N ASP A 150 13.72 13.80 5.67
CA ASP A 150 14.52 14.79 6.41
C ASP A 150 13.85 15.21 7.73
N PRO A 151 14.64 15.36 8.80
CA PRO A 151 16.10 15.21 8.91
C PRO A 151 16.58 13.76 9.03
N GLU A 152 15.69 12.79 8.99
CA GLU A 152 16.03 11.39 9.14
C GLU A 152 16.61 10.82 7.84
N VAL A 153 17.78 10.20 7.93
CA VAL A 153 18.43 9.53 6.81
C VAL A 153 18.15 8.03 6.91
N LEU A 154 17.49 7.50 5.89
CA LEU A 154 17.22 6.06 5.76
C LEU A 154 18.18 5.44 4.74
N GLU A 155 18.64 4.24 5.02
CA GLU A 155 19.37 3.42 4.05
C GLU A 155 18.43 2.97 2.92
N GLN A 156 19.00 2.53 1.80
CA GLN A 156 18.18 1.93 0.74
C GLN A 156 17.64 0.57 1.16
N ALA A 157 16.40 0.30 0.77
CA ALA A 157 15.69 -0.93 1.06
C ALA A 157 15.89 -1.99 -0.04
N ASP A 158 15.74 -3.26 0.34
CA ASP A 158 15.71 -4.38 -0.59
C ASP A 158 14.35 -4.49 -1.31
N CYS A 159 13.29 -4.01 -0.67
CA CYS A 159 11.93 -3.98 -1.22
C CYS A 159 11.22 -2.66 -0.89
N ILE A 160 10.46 -2.14 -1.84
CA ILE A 160 9.49 -1.07 -1.61
C ILE A 160 8.12 -1.53 -2.06
N ILE A 161 7.12 -1.25 -1.22
CA ILE A 161 5.70 -1.45 -1.53
C ILE A 161 5.04 -0.08 -1.57
N THR A 162 4.32 0.20 -2.64
CA THR A 162 3.43 1.35 -2.76
C THR A 162 2.03 0.88 -3.14
N ALA A 163 1.11 0.95 -2.16
CA ALA A 163 -0.28 0.55 -2.38
C ALA A 163 -1.17 1.79 -2.31
N TRP A 164 -1.76 2.14 -3.47
CA TRP A 164 -2.68 3.26 -3.68
C TRP A 164 -2.16 4.62 -3.20
N LEU A 165 -0.86 4.77 -2.97
CA LEU A 165 -0.31 6.05 -2.52
C LEU A 165 0.02 6.97 -3.69
N LEU A 166 0.75 6.49 -4.69
CA LEU A 166 1.19 7.31 -5.82
C LEU A 166 0.02 7.97 -6.55
N ASP A 167 -1.09 7.23 -6.65
CA ASP A 167 -2.32 7.67 -7.31
C ASP A 167 -2.96 8.90 -6.61
N VAL A 168 -2.89 8.92 -5.26
CA VAL A 168 -3.59 9.92 -4.45
C VAL A 168 -2.73 11.11 -4.04
N ILE A 169 -1.42 11.01 -4.17
CA ILE A 169 -0.47 12.10 -3.89
C ILE A 169 -0.06 12.88 -5.14
N SER A 170 -0.59 12.51 -6.29
CA SER A 170 -0.26 13.12 -7.59
C SER A 170 -1.50 13.71 -8.23
N GLN A 171 -1.39 14.90 -8.79
CA GLN A 171 -2.50 15.58 -9.48
C GLN A 171 -2.44 15.37 -10.99
N ASP A 172 -1.25 15.15 -11.52
CA ASP A 172 -0.97 14.95 -12.94
C ASP A 172 0.20 13.99 -13.17
N GLU A 173 0.51 13.74 -14.43
CA GLU A 173 1.60 12.86 -14.87
C GLU A 173 2.96 13.32 -14.34
N ASN A 174 3.25 14.62 -14.35
CA ASN A 174 4.55 15.14 -13.91
C ASN A 174 4.75 14.94 -12.40
N GLU A 175 3.70 15.19 -11.61
CA GLU A 175 3.74 14.93 -10.17
C GLU A 175 3.87 13.44 -9.88
N TYR A 176 3.18 12.58 -10.62
CA TYR A 176 3.30 11.13 -10.47
C TYR A 176 4.75 10.67 -10.69
N ILE A 177 5.35 11.08 -11.81
CA ILE A 177 6.74 10.73 -12.13
C ILE A 177 7.70 11.25 -11.05
N LYS A 178 7.54 12.50 -10.63
CA LYS A 178 8.37 13.12 -9.58
C LYS A 178 8.25 12.39 -8.24
N ASN A 179 7.03 12.06 -7.81
CA ASN A 179 6.78 11.34 -6.57
C ASN A 179 7.31 9.90 -6.65
N PHE A 180 7.13 9.24 -7.79
CA PHE A 180 7.69 7.92 -8.07
C PHE A 180 9.22 7.93 -7.94
N GLN A 181 9.90 8.88 -8.56
CA GLN A 181 11.36 9.04 -8.48
C GLN A 181 11.83 9.27 -7.05
N LYS A 182 11.15 10.13 -6.28
CA LYS A 182 11.49 10.39 -4.87
C LYS A 182 11.36 9.13 -4.01
N ILE A 183 10.29 8.35 -4.17
CA ILE A 183 10.08 7.11 -3.43
C ILE A 183 11.11 6.05 -3.84
N THR A 184 11.35 5.88 -5.12
CA THR A 184 12.25 4.83 -5.62
C THR A 184 13.74 5.12 -5.41
N LYS A 185 14.12 6.35 -5.01
CA LYS A 185 15.47 6.66 -4.50
C LYS A 185 15.84 5.78 -3.28
N PHE A 186 14.85 5.40 -2.48
CA PHE A 186 15.06 4.52 -1.32
C PHE A 186 15.23 3.03 -1.68
N LEU A 187 15.12 2.65 -2.96
CA LEU A 187 15.27 1.27 -3.38
C LEU A 187 16.70 1.00 -3.88
N LYS A 188 17.32 -0.07 -3.40
CA LYS A 188 18.62 -0.54 -3.89
C LYS A 188 18.56 -0.90 -5.39
N PRO A 189 19.67 -0.76 -6.13
CA PRO A 189 19.82 -1.46 -7.40
C PRO A 189 19.57 -2.95 -7.23
N GLY A 190 18.80 -3.58 -8.13
CA GLY A 190 18.36 -4.97 -7.97
C GLY A 190 17.21 -5.20 -6.98
N GLY A 191 16.78 -4.17 -6.25
CA GLY A 191 15.69 -4.25 -5.29
C GLY A 191 14.32 -4.43 -5.95
N LEU A 192 13.38 -5.01 -5.21
CA LEU A 192 12.01 -5.28 -5.62
C LEU A 192 11.11 -4.07 -5.37
N LEU A 193 10.43 -3.61 -6.41
CA LEU A 193 9.31 -2.66 -6.30
C LEU A 193 7.99 -3.39 -6.51
N ILE A 194 7.05 -3.17 -5.60
CA ILE A 194 5.67 -3.64 -5.70
C ILE A 194 4.76 -2.43 -5.78
N VAL A 195 4.01 -2.32 -6.88
CA VAL A 195 3.04 -1.25 -7.12
C VAL A 195 1.65 -1.83 -7.16
N ILE A 196 0.78 -1.25 -6.34
CA ILE A 196 -0.64 -1.56 -6.30
C ILE A 196 -1.40 -0.25 -6.49
N GLY A 197 -2.30 -0.23 -7.45
CA GLY A 197 -3.06 0.96 -7.79
C GLY A 197 -4.42 0.65 -8.39
N CYS A 198 -5.17 1.72 -8.71
CA CYS A 198 -6.44 1.65 -9.42
C CYS A 198 -6.29 2.30 -10.79
N LEU A 199 -6.62 1.57 -11.86
CA LEU A 199 -6.57 2.09 -13.22
C LEU A 199 -7.86 2.87 -13.54
N ASN A 200 -7.72 3.94 -14.33
CA ASN A 200 -8.82 4.74 -14.84
C ASN A 200 -9.77 5.29 -13.75
N THR A 201 -9.22 5.55 -12.55
CA THR A 201 -9.96 6.02 -11.38
C THR A 201 -9.78 7.52 -11.22
N THR A 202 -10.82 8.23 -10.83
CA THR A 202 -10.77 9.69 -10.64
C THR A 202 -11.00 10.13 -9.20
N TYR A 203 -11.62 9.29 -8.36
CA TYR A 203 -11.88 9.60 -6.95
C TYR A 203 -12.11 8.35 -6.10
N TYR A 204 -11.94 8.53 -4.80
CA TYR A 204 -12.49 7.67 -3.75
C TYR A 204 -13.12 8.53 -2.66
N ALA A 205 -14.07 7.98 -1.91
CA ALA A 205 -14.80 8.70 -0.87
C ALA A 205 -14.54 8.09 0.51
N VAL A 206 -14.42 8.97 1.52
CA VAL A 206 -14.36 8.59 2.93
C VAL A 206 -15.35 9.47 3.70
N GLY A 207 -16.40 8.87 4.23
CA GLY A 207 -17.52 9.63 4.78
C GLY A 207 -18.16 10.51 3.71
N ASN A 208 -18.24 11.81 3.97
CA ASN A 208 -18.80 12.79 3.04
C ASN A 208 -17.76 13.41 2.08
N ASP A 209 -16.49 13.05 2.23
CA ASP A 209 -15.41 13.66 1.46
C ASP A 209 -15.03 12.80 0.26
N ARG A 210 -14.93 13.43 -0.91
CA ARG A 210 -14.32 12.83 -2.10
C ARG A 210 -12.87 13.27 -2.21
N HIS A 211 -11.98 12.30 -2.42
CA HIS A 211 -10.57 12.53 -2.61
C HIS A 211 -10.18 12.31 -4.07
N HIS A 212 -9.25 13.13 -4.54
CA HIS A 212 -8.70 13.04 -5.88
C HIS A 212 -7.85 11.78 -6.06
N VAL A 213 -7.93 11.18 -7.25
CA VAL A 213 -7.03 10.14 -7.72
C VAL A 213 -6.51 10.59 -9.09
N PHE A 214 -5.21 10.54 -9.29
CA PHE A 214 -4.60 10.74 -10.60
C PHE A 214 -5.00 9.58 -11.52
N THR A 215 -5.63 9.92 -12.62
CA THR A 215 -6.16 8.94 -13.58
C THR A 215 -5.08 8.50 -14.55
N TYR A 216 -4.80 7.20 -14.58
CA TYR A 216 -3.86 6.60 -15.53
C TYR A 216 -4.33 5.19 -15.92
N ASP A 217 -3.78 4.70 -17.03
CA ASP A 217 -3.99 3.34 -17.53
C ASP A 217 -2.75 2.44 -17.33
N GLU A 218 -2.88 1.16 -17.67
CA GLU A 218 -1.77 0.21 -17.60
C GLU A 218 -0.60 0.61 -18.51
N SER A 219 -0.87 1.21 -19.66
CA SER A 219 0.15 1.64 -20.60
C SER A 219 1.04 2.73 -20.02
N PHE A 220 0.44 3.74 -19.39
CA PHE A 220 1.17 4.79 -18.65
C PHE A 220 2.05 4.18 -17.56
N LEU A 221 1.49 3.30 -16.71
CA LEU A 221 2.23 2.68 -15.61
C LEU A 221 3.45 1.91 -16.12
N ARG A 222 3.27 1.07 -17.13
CA ARG A 222 4.37 0.31 -17.73
C ARG A 222 5.44 1.21 -18.36
N LYS A 223 5.03 2.21 -19.13
CA LYS A 223 5.93 3.18 -19.74
C LYS A 223 6.75 3.92 -18.70
N ASN A 224 6.10 4.41 -17.63
CA ASN A 224 6.79 5.11 -16.55
C ASN A 224 7.86 4.23 -15.91
N LEU A 225 7.52 2.99 -15.52
CA LEU A 225 8.48 2.06 -14.90
C LEU A 225 9.69 1.79 -15.81
N VAL A 226 9.47 1.52 -17.10
CA VAL A 226 10.55 1.26 -18.05
C VAL A 226 11.44 2.49 -18.20
N ASN A 227 10.85 3.68 -18.34
CA ASN A 227 11.60 4.94 -18.47
C ASN A 227 12.45 5.26 -17.21
N GLU A 228 11.96 4.85 -16.03
CA GLU A 228 12.68 5.02 -14.77
C GLU A 228 13.66 3.87 -14.45
N GLY A 229 13.95 3.04 -15.44
CA GLY A 229 14.98 1.98 -15.33
C GLY A 229 14.53 0.73 -14.58
N PHE A 230 13.22 0.45 -14.55
CA PHE A 230 12.70 -0.77 -13.94
C PHE A 230 12.44 -1.87 -14.98
N LYS A 231 12.79 -3.10 -14.62
CA LYS A 231 12.40 -4.30 -15.37
C LYS A 231 11.15 -4.91 -14.75
N ILE A 232 10.03 -4.79 -15.43
CA ILE A 232 8.75 -5.38 -14.99
C ILE A 232 8.87 -6.91 -14.96
N LYS A 233 8.44 -7.52 -13.86
CA LYS A 233 8.42 -8.98 -13.64
C LYS A 233 7.03 -9.55 -13.82
N THR A 234 6.04 -8.95 -13.16
CA THR A 234 4.63 -9.30 -13.28
C THR A 234 3.79 -8.04 -13.41
N CYS A 235 2.68 -8.13 -14.11
CA CYS A 235 1.66 -7.09 -14.12
C CYS A 235 0.32 -7.79 -14.34
N GLU A 236 -0.50 -7.77 -13.32
CA GLU A 236 -1.82 -8.39 -13.33
C GLU A 236 -2.88 -7.35 -13.05
N VAL A 237 -3.95 -7.41 -13.82
CA VAL A 237 -5.10 -6.52 -13.71
C VAL A 237 -6.30 -7.34 -13.29
N LEU A 238 -7.02 -6.86 -12.29
CA LEU A 238 -8.28 -7.43 -11.83
C LEU A 238 -9.41 -6.47 -12.18
N ASP A 239 -10.39 -6.93 -12.95
CA ASP A 239 -11.62 -6.18 -13.19
C ASP A 239 -12.48 -6.20 -11.92
N SER A 240 -12.90 -5.02 -11.49
CA SER A 240 -13.77 -4.88 -10.33
C SER A 240 -15.18 -5.37 -10.62
N LYS A 241 -15.77 -6.05 -9.64
CA LYS A 241 -17.18 -6.43 -9.60
C LYS A 241 -18.01 -5.57 -8.64
N VAL A 242 -17.35 -4.61 -7.98
CA VAL A 242 -18.01 -3.76 -6.99
C VAL A 242 -18.69 -2.59 -7.68
N GLU A 243 -20.01 -2.49 -7.50
CA GLU A 243 -20.80 -1.33 -7.90
C GLU A 243 -21.07 -0.44 -6.68
N THR A 244 -20.63 0.83 -6.75
CA THR A 244 -20.69 1.74 -5.61
C THR A 244 -20.54 3.21 -6.05
N ASP A 245 -21.02 4.14 -5.22
CA ASP A 245 -20.79 5.59 -5.36
C ASP A 245 -19.55 6.06 -4.57
N LEU A 246 -18.88 5.15 -3.86
CA LEU A 246 -17.71 5.49 -3.04
C LEU A 246 -16.44 5.67 -3.86
N THR A 247 -16.41 5.11 -5.06
CA THR A 247 -15.28 5.22 -6.00
C THR A 247 -15.75 4.88 -7.39
N ASP A 248 -15.03 5.33 -8.40
CA ASP A 248 -15.29 5.01 -9.81
C ASP A 248 -14.26 4.05 -10.40
N TYR A 249 -13.45 3.38 -9.57
CA TYR A 249 -12.49 2.41 -10.08
C TYR A 249 -13.18 1.24 -10.79
N ARG A 250 -12.53 0.78 -11.86
CA ARG A 250 -12.99 -0.39 -12.62
C ARG A 250 -11.99 -1.53 -12.59
N GLN A 251 -10.75 -1.23 -12.30
CA GLN A 251 -9.65 -2.20 -12.35
C GLN A 251 -8.63 -1.91 -11.25
N PHE A 252 -8.12 -2.98 -10.65
CA PHE A 252 -6.91 -2.96 -9.83
C PHE A 252 -5.73 -3.45 -10.64
N VAL A 253 -4.56 -2.87 -10.41
CA VAL A 253 -3.29 -3.36 -10.92
C VAL A 253 -2.40 -3.81 -9.77
N PHE A 254 -1.85 -5.00 -9.91
CA PHE A 254 -0.74 -5.52 -9.11
C PHE A 254 0.47 -5.70 -10.02
N LEU A 255 1.51 -4.94 -9.75
CA LEU A 255 2.71 -4.97 -10.58
C LEU A 255 3.95 -5.15 -9.72
N THR A 256 4.88 -5.99 -10.18
CA THR A 256 6.21 -6.12 -9.60
C THR A 256 7.28 -5.79 -10.63
N ALA A 257 8.31 -5.09 -10.18
CA ALA A 257 9.43 -4.70 -11.01
C ALA A 257 10.73 -4.72 -10.21
N VAL A 258 11.85 -4.85 -10.89
CA VAL A 258 13.19 -4.79 -10.31
C VAL A 258 13.91 -3.57 -10.84
N LYS A 259 14.51 -2.80 -9.93
CA LYS A 259 15.33 -1.63 -10.30
C LYS A 259 16.58 -2.10 -11.03
N ALA A 260 16.91 -1.51 -12.17
CA ALA A 260 18.15 -1.80 -12.87
C ALA A 260 19.37 -1.57 -11.96
N ALA A 261 20.45 -2.32 -12.22
CA ALA A 261 21.70 -2.21 -11.50
C ALA A 261 22.48 -0.93 -11.88
#